data_d834f13939edd4a713020e1dc34ed938
#
_entry.id   d834f13939edd4a713020e1dc34ed938
#
_cell.length_a   1.000
_cell.length_b   1.000
_cell.length_c   1.000
_cell.angle_alpha   90.00
_cell.angle_beta   90.00
_cell.angle_gamma   90.00
#
_symmetry.space_group_name_H-M   'P 1'
#
loop_
_entity.id
_entity.type
_entity.pdbx_description
1 polymer ?
#
loop_
_entity_poly.entity_id
_entity_poly.type
_entity_poly.pdbx_seq_one_letter_code
_entity_poly.pdbx_strand_id
1 'polypeptide(L)'
;MMLAITRALAAMSPRRTAIALGLALGGATVEGAGLLLLVPILTVVTGGGPVWVHRYAAKWGIAGTPQLIAWMMIAFMVMMVVRGLVLYARDLSMQSLQARFVDAQRLRVLRALAVAPWREIAALDHSRMTTLIGIDVMRIGVTAQQLIQMAVALISTLVQLAVVAALAPVLALAAGMALVIGAVLIALNQARNRSSGELAMRAGQNMMSNASSFFGGLKIAAAQQMRDRFVNEFAASQSVARRRQLWFQRDQARARLWFTLGSAVALAAVVLAGVNLLGVPPARLIIVVLVFGRMVGPAQAIQQSIQQVAYGVPAFEAVREAERHFGASAQANAEVPPPGPIELSHVTYRHHGGGGVSDATLTIADGSITGLTGASGGGKTTLVDIITGLLEPQQGTITVGGRALGSGWGGAVAYVPQDGFLFHDSVRRNLDWGDETVSEDMMHAAIEMVGGTTIVARMPKGIDSIVGERGALLSGGERQRFAIARALLRKPRLLVLDEATNAIDQASEGDLLTRLAALDPRPTILIVAHRDSSLRLCDALIRVDDGVARQLD
;
A
#
# COMPACT_ATOMS: atom_id res chain seq x y z
N MET A 1 -17.48 -3.86 -9.03
CA MET A 1 -16.11 -3.62 -8.61
C MET A 1 -15.46 -2.42 -9.27
N MET A 2 -15.39 -2.33 -10.62
CA MET A 2 -14.89 -1.13 -11.32
C MET A 2 -15.55 0.17 -10.81
N LEU A 3 -16.89 0.16 -10.64
CA LEU A 3 -17.64 1.28 -10.05
C LEU A 3 -17.21 1.64 -8.61
N ALA A 4 -16.71 0.68 -7.84
CA ALA A 4 -16.20 0.96 -6.49
C ALA A 4 -14.87 1.71 -6.53
N ILE A 5 -13.96 1.33 -7.44
CA ILE A 5 -12.67 2.02 -7.63
C ILE A 5 -12.91 3.44 -8.19
N THR A 6 -13.79 3.58 -9.18
CA THR A 6 -14.12 4.91 -9.74
C THR A 6 -14.80 5.82 -8.72
N ARG A 7 -15.71 5.28 -7.89
CA ARG A 7 -16.32 6.03 -6.79
C ARG A 7 -15.28 6.44 -5.73
N ALA A 8 -14.38 5.54 -5.36
CA ALA A 8 -13.30 5.83 -4.42
C ALA A 8 -12.36 6.94 -4.94
N LEU A 9 -12.03 6.90 -6.23
CA LEU A 9 -11.21 7.90 -6.90
C LEU A 9 -11.93 9.27 -6.95
N ALA A 10 -13.20 9.28 -7.37
CA ALA A 10 -14.01 10.48 -7.48
C ALA A 10 -14.32 11.12 -6.10
N ALA A 11 -14.61 10.30 -5.09
CA ALA A 11 -14.89 10.79 -3.73
C ALA A 11 -13.67 11.44 -3.07
N MET A 12 -12.45 10.94 -3.38
CA MET A 12 -11.22 11.49 -2.80
C MET A 12 -10.90 12.91 -3.32
N SER A 13 -11.15 13.19 -4.59
CA SER A 13 -10.81 14.49 -5.21
C SER A 13 -11.73 14.84 -6.38
N PRO A 14 -13.01 15.21 -6.14
CA PRO A 14 -14.00 15.40 -7.19
C PRO A 14 -13.60 16.51 -8.18
N ARG A 15 -13.03 17.63 -7.68
CA ARG A 15 -12.56 18.74 -8.53
C ARG A 15 -11.46 18.33 -9.50
N ARG A 16 -10.47 17.55 -9.04
CA ARG A 16 -9.34 17.10 -9.90
C ARG A 16 -9.78 16.05 -10.91
N THR A 17 -10.65 15.14 -10.51
CA THR A 17 -11.26 14.17 -11.42
C THR A 17 -12.04 14.88 -12.52
N ALA A 18 -12.83 15.92 -12.17
CA ALA A 18 -13.55 16.75 -13.14
C ALA A 18 -12.60 17.51 -14.08
N ILE A 19 -11.48 18.08 -13.56
CA ILE A 19 -10.45 18.74 -14.36
C ILE A 19 -9.80 17.76 -15.34
N ALA A 20 -9.41 16.56 -14.86
CA ALA A 20 -8.78 15.54 -15.70
C ALA A 20 -9.72 15.06 -16.83
N LEU A 21 -11.01 14.86 -16.53
CA LEU A 21 -12.03 14.52 -17.53
C LEU A 21 -12.31 15.69 -18.48
N GLY A 22 -12.37 16.92 -17.99
CA GLY A 22 -12.51 18.13 -18.80
C GLY A 22 -11.36 18.32 -19.77
N LEU A 23 -10.12 18.14 -19.32
CA LEU A 23 -8.92 18.15 -20.17
C LEU A 23 -8.91 16.99 -21.18
N ALA A 24 -9.43 15.83 -20.81
CA ALA A 24 -9.57 14.70 -21.72
C ALA A 24 -10.57 15.00 -22.84
N LEU A 25 -11.73 15.58 -22.49
CA LEU A 25 -12.74 16.03 -23.46
C LEU A 25 -12.18 17.14 -24.36
N GLY A 26 -11.52 18.16 -23.78
CA GLY A 26 -10.87 19.22 -24.52
C GLY A 26 -9.81 18.71 -25.49
N GLY A 27 -8.96 17.77 -25.07
CA GLY A 27 -7.98 17.12 -25.92
C GLY A 27 -8.61 16.36 -27.10
N ALA A 28 -9.67 15.59 -26.83
CA ALA A 28 -10.39 14.83 -27.85
C ALA A 28 -11.12 15.74 -28.85
N THR A 29 -11.71 16.85 -28.38
CA THR A 29 -12.39 17.83 -29.28
C THR A 29 -11.39 18.57 -30.15
N VAL A 30 -10.24 19.00 -29.62
CA VAL A 30 -9.15 19.63 -30.41
C VAL A 30 -8.60 18.64 -31.44
N GLU A 31 -8.48 17.35 -31.08
CA GLU A 31 -8.07 16.31 -32.01
C GLU A 31 -9.09 16.10 -33.14
N GLY A 32 -10.38 16.08 -32.80
CA GLY A 32 -11.48 15.99 -33.79
C GLY A 32 -11.50 17.20 -34.72
N ALA A 33 -11.35 18.41 -34.19
CA ALA A 33 -11.27 19.63 -34.98
C ALA A 33 -10.04 19.65 -35.92
N GLY A 34 -8.89 19.13 -35.46
CA GLY A 34 -7.70 18.96 -36.29
C GLY A 34 -7.94 18.05 -37.52
N LEU A 35 -8.69 16.97 -37.32
CA LEU A 35 -9.08 16.08 -38.41
C LEU A 35 -10.05 16.77 -39.39
N LEU A 36 -11.00 17.53 -38.87
CA LEU A 36 -11.92 18.28 -39.74
C LEU A 36 -11.21 19.35 -40.56
N LEU A 37 -10.12 19.95 -40.06
CA LEU A 37 -9.30 20.89 -40.83
C LEU A 37 -8.50 20.23 -41.95
N LEU A 38 -8.16 18.96 -41.88
CA LEU A 38 -7.49 18.24 -42.97
C LEU A 38 -8.40 18.11 -44.21
N VAL A 39 -9.73 18.08 -44.01
CA VAL A 39 -10.69 17.96 -45.13
C VAL A 39 -10.57 19.15 -46.10
N PRO A 40 -10.72 20.42 -45.68
CA PRO A 40 -10.57 21.56 -46.57
C PRO A 40 -9.12 21.72 -47.11
N ILE A 41 -8.11 21.34 -46.31
CA ILE A 41 -6.71 21.39 -46.81
C ILE A 41 -6.54 20.44 -48.01
N LEU A 42 -7.00 19.17 -47.86
CA LEU A 42 -6.92 18.19 -48.95
C LEU A 42 -7.74 18.60 -50.18
N THR A 43 -8.95 19.15 -49.97
CA THR A 43 -9.79 19.56 -51.07
C THR A 43 -9.25 20.79 -51.80
N VAL A 44 -8.60 21.74 -51.13
CA VAL A 44 -7.91 22.88 -51.74
C VAL A 44 -6.68 22.42 -52.51
N VAL A 45 -5.90 21.48 -51.98
CA VAL A 45 -4.71 20.90 -52.66
C VAL A 45 -5.10 20.14 -53.93
N THR A 46 -6.24 19.42 -53.92
CA THR A 46 -6.76 18.66 -55.08
C THR A 46 -7.51 19.53 -56.10
N GLY A 47 -7.54 20.85 -55.94
CA GLY A 47 -8.17 21.78 -56.90
C GLY A 47 -9.69 21.93 -56.73
N GLY A 48 -10.30 21.38 -55.68
CA GLY A 48 -11.75 21.35 -55.45
C GLY A 48 -12.22 21.96 -54.13
N GLY A 49 -11.59 23.04 -53.66
CA GLY A 49 -11.89 23.62 -52.35
C GLY A 49 -13.36 24.00 -52.13
N PRO A 50 -13.93 23.83 -50.89
CA PRO A 50 -15.30 24.22 -50.58
C PRO A 50 -15.49 25.73 -50.77
N VAL A 51 -16.61 26.12 -51.36
CA VAL A 51 -16.94 27.53 -51.66
C VAL A 51 -16.84 28.44 -50.45
N TRP A 52 -17.19 27.96 -49.26
CA TRP A 52 -17.08 28.73 -48.03
C TRP A 52 -15.65 29.06 -47.62
N VAL A 53 -14.69 28.18 -47.89
CA VAL A 53 -13.25 28.43 -47.63
C VAL A 53 -12.71 29.57 -48.47
N HIS A 54 -13.02 29.56 -49.76
CA HIS A 54 -12.63 30.66 -50.68
C HIS A 54 -13.33 31.95 -50.34
N ARG A 55 -14.60 31.90 -49.90
CA ARG A 55 -15.37 33.09 -49.50
C ARG A 55 -14.82 33.73 -48.22
N TYR A 56 -14.42 32.95 -47.23
CA TYR A 56 -13.75 33.47 -46.01
C TYR A 56 -12.32 33.97 -46.34
N ALA A 57 -11.54 33.28 -47.15
CA ALA A 57 -10.21 33.71 -47.58
C ALA A 57 -10.23 35.05 -48.28
N ALA A 58 -11.21 35.26 -49.18
CA ALA A 58 -11.41 36.53 -49.88
C ALA A 58 -11.73 37.69 -48.94
N LYS A 59 -12.46 37.45 -47.84
CA LYS A 59 -12.72 38.48 -46.79
C LYS A 59 -11.45 38.93 -46.07
N TRP A 60 -10.45 38.09 -46.01
CA TRP A 60 -9.16 38.40 -45.37
C TRP A 60 -8.04 38.77 -46.36
N GLY A 61 -8.40 39.06 -47.62
CA GLY A 61 -7.49 39.50 -48.66
C GLY A 61 -6.53 38.40 -49.20
N ILE A 62 -6.87 37.12 -48.93
CA ILE A 62 -6.07 35.98 -49.39
C ILE A 62 -6.55 35.55 -50.77
N ALA A 63 -5.89 36.01 -51.82
CA ALA A 63 -6.33 35.84 -53.21
C ALA A 63 -5.70 34.63 -53.94
N GLY A 64 -4.64 34.05 -53.40
CA GLY A 64 -3.89 32.96 -54.05
C GLY A 64 -4.03 31.63 -53.34
N THR A 65 -4.21 30.51 -54.08
CA THR A 65 -4.25 29.15 -53.54
C THR A 65 -3.02 28.81 -52.67
N PRO A 66 -1.78 29.17 -53.02
CA PRO A 66 -0.61 28.92 -52.19
C PRO A 66 -0.64 29.65 -50.83
N GLN A 67 -1.11 30.92 -50.82
CA GLN A 67 -1.25 31.67 -49.57
C GLN A 67 -2.33 31.09 -48.66
N LEU A 68 -3.46 30.63 -49.21
CA LEU A 68 -4.52 29.97 -48.47
C LEU A 68 -4.02 28.67 -47.80
N ILE A 69 -3.27 27.85 -48.56
CA ILE A 69 -2.67 26.62 -48.00
C ILE A 69 -1.71 26.98 -46.85
N ALA A 70 -0.84 28.01 -47.02
CA ALA A 70 0.07 28.43 -45.97
C ALA A 70 -0.67 28.85 -44.67
N TRP A 71 -1.72 29.64 -44.77
CA TRP A 71 -2.53 30.03 -43.60
C TRP A 71 -3.25 28.84 -42.94
N MET A 72 -3.76 27.92 -43.74
CA MET A 72 -4.38 26.69 -43.22
C MET A 72 -3.35 25.80 -42.53
N MET A 73 -2.12 25.71 -43.04
CA MET A 73 -1.02 24.97 -42.36
C MET A 73 -0.59 25.64 -41.06
N ILE A 74 -0.55 26.98 -41.01
CA ILE A 74 -0.28 27.72 -39.76
C ILE A 74 -1.39 27.45 -38.73
N ALA A 75 -2.66 27.54 -39.13
CA ALA A 75 -3.79 27.23 -38.25
C ALA A 75 -3.73 25.80 -37.74
N PHE A 76 -3.40 24.84 -38.60
CA PHE A 76 -3.21 23.44 -38.20
C PHE A 76 -2.04 23.29 -37.21
N MET A 77 -0.89 23.98 -37.45
CA MET A 77 0.25 23.94 -36.53
C MET A 77 -0.08 24.53 -35.16
N VAL A 78 -0.75 25.69 -35.12
CA VAL A 78 -1.22 26.30 -33.87
C VAL A 78 -2.14 25.34 -33.10
N MET A 79 -3.07 24.69 -33.81
CA MET A 79 -3.96 23.73 -33.20
C MET A 79 -3.22 22.49 -32.67
N MET A 80 -2.17 22.02 -33.35
CA MET A 80 -1.32 20.92 -32.85
C MET A 80 -0.55 21.32 -31.61
N VAL A 81 -0.06 22.56 -31.51
CA VAL A 81 0.58 23.10 -30.29
C VAL A 81 -0.43 23.16 -29.15
N VAL A 82 -1.62 23.72 -29.37
CA VAL A 82 -2.69 23.75 -28.36
C VAL A 82 -3.05 22.34 -27.89
N ARG A 83 -3.22 21.41 -28.83
CA ARG A 83 -3.43 19.98 -28.52
C ARG A 83 -2.32 19.42 -27.63
N GLY A 84 -1.06 19.67 -28.00
CA GLY A 84 0.10 19.22 -27.23
C GLY A 84 0.08 19.75 -25.79
N LEU A 85 -0.23 21.02 -25.59
CA LEU A 85 -0.34 21.64 -24.27
C LEU A 85 -1.50 21.07 -23.44
N VAL A 86 -2.66 20.85 -24.07
CA VAL A 86 -3.81 20.23 -23.40
C VAL A 86 -3.51 18.79 -22.98
N LEU A 87 -2.88 18.01 -23.85
CA LEU A 87 -2.48 16.64 -23.53
C LEU A 87 -1.42 16.60 -22.40
N TYR A 88 -0.45 17.49 -22.42
CA TYR A 88 0.54 17.63 -21.35
C TYR A 88 -0.13 17.96 -19.99
N ALA A 89 -1.01 18.95 -19.96
CA ALA A 89 -1.75 19.32 -18.75
C ALA A 89 -2.63 18.16 -18.24
N ARG A 90 -3.28 17.45 -19.16
CA ARG A 90 -4.07 16.25 -18.86
C ARG A 90 -3.21 15.17 -18.19
N ASP A 91 -2.09 14.82 -18.81
CA ASP A 91 -1.22 13.72 -18.34
C ASP A 91 -0.63 14.05 -16.96
N LEU A 92 -0.21 15.29 -16.73
CA LEU A 92 0.28 15.76 -15.44
C LEU A 92 -0.83 15.71 -14.36
N SER A 93 -2.05 16.15 -14.71
CA SER A 93 -3.20 16.08 -13.81
C SER A 93 -3.54 14.64 -13.43
N MET A 94 -3.52 13.72 -14.39
CA MET A 94 -3.80 12.29 -14.17
C MET A 94 -2.74 11.63 -13.30
N GLN A 95 -1.44 11.88 -13.54
CA GLN A 95 -0.35 11.35 -12.72
C GLN A 95 -0.45 11.85 -11.27
N SER A 96 -0.75 13.14 -11.07
CA SER A 96 -0.92 13.71 -9.73
C SER A 96 -2.12 13.10 -8.98
N LEU A 97 -3.21 12.82 -9.69
CA LEU A 97 -4.39 12.17 -9.13
C LEU A 97 -4.08 10.72 -8.72
N GLN A 98 -3.36 9.97 -9.58
CA GLN A 98 -2.93 8.61 -9.29
C GLN A 98 -2.01 8.54 -8.06
N ALA A 99 -0.98 9.41 -8.00
CA ALA A 99 -0.04 9.42 -6.87
C ALA A 99 -0.77 9.66 -5.54
N ARG A 100 -1.62 10.67 -5.48
CA ARG A 100 -2.44 10.96 -4.27
C ARG A 100 -3.39 9.82 -3.91
N PHE A 101 -3.93 9.13 -4.90
CA PHE A 101 -4.78 7.96 -4.66
C PHE A 101 -4.01 6.83 -4.00
N VAL A 102 -2.79 6.54 -4.49
CA VAL A 102 -1.88 5.55 -3.91
C VAL A 102 -1.53 5.91 -2.47
N ASP A 103 -1.12 7.17 -2.23
CA ASP A 103 -0.77 7.65 -0.90
C ASP A 103 -1.94 7.55 0.09
N ALA A 104 -3.13 7.94 -0.36
CA ALA A 104 -4.34 7.83 0.46
C ALA A 104 -4.70 6.37 0.80
N GLN A 105 -4.49 5.42 -0.13
CA GLN A 105 -4.70 4.01 0.13
C GLN A 105 -3.68 3.47 1.14
N ARG A 106 -2.39 3.80 0.98
CA ARG A 106 -1.33 3.41 1.93
C ARG A 106 -1.64 3.90 3.33
N LEU A 107 -1.96 5.19 3.47
CA LEU A 107 -2.28 5.77 4.77
C LEU A 107 -3.53 5.15 5.41
N ARG A 108 -4.55 4.78 4.62
CA ARG A 108 -5.74 4.09 5.16
C ARG A 108 -5.40 2.72 5.73
N VAL A 109 -4.65 1.91 4.98
CA VAL A 109 -4.21 0.60 5.46
C VAL A 109 -3.36 0.73 6.72
N LEU A 110 -2.39 1.65 6.72
CA LEU A 110 -1.52 1.88 7.88
C LEU A 110 -2.31 2.34 9.10
N ARG A 111 -3.29 3.25 8.92
CA ARG A 111 -4.16 3.69 10.02
C ARG A 111 -5.04 2.56 10.55
N ALA A 112 -5.59 1.73 9.66
CA ALA A 112 -6.38 0.57 10.07
C ALA A 112 -5.53 -0.42 10.88
N LEU A 113 -4.29 -0.69 10.45
CA LEU A 113 -3.34 -1.52 11.20
C LEU A 113 -2.94 -0.90 12.54
N ALA A 114 -2.75 0.42 12.59
CA ALA A 114 -2.31 1.11 13.81
C ALA A 114 -3.36 1.07 14.93
N VAL A 115 -4.64 0.89 14.60
CA VAL A 115 -5.75 0.80 15.60
C VAL A 115 -6.28 -0.62 15.76
N ALA A 116 -5.73 -1.60 15.04
CA ALA A 116 -6.15 -2.99 15.12
C ALA A 116 -5.72 -3.63 16.46
N PRO A 117 -6.51 -4.55 17.04
CA PRO A 117 -6.13 -5.30 18.22
C PRO A 117 -4.84 -6.08 18.00
N TRP A 118 -4.00 -6.13 19.03
CA TRP A 118 -2.72 -6.85 18.97
C TRP A 118 -2.84 -8.30 18.51
N ARG A 119 -3.90 -8.99 18.95
CA ARG A 119 -4.18 -10.38 18.55
C ARG A 119 -4.23 -10.56 17.03
N GLU A 120 -4.81 -9.60 16.32
CA GLU A 120 -4.93 -9.65 14.86
C GLU A 120 -3.58 -9.33 14.20
N ILE A 121 -2.85 -8.34 14.76
CA ILE A 121 -1.52 -7.95 14.26
C ILE A 121 -0.51 -9.09 14.46
N ALA A 122 -0.50 -9.74 15.62
CA ALA A 122 0.41 -10.83 15.95
C ALA A 122 0.21 -12.08 15.05
N ALA A 123 -1.01 -12.29 14.54
CA ALA A 123 -1.32 -13.38 13.61
C ALA A 123 -0.90 -13.09 12.15
N LEU A 124 -0.43 -11.86 11.85
CA LEU A 124 -0.09 -11.45 10.49
C LEU A 124 1.30 -11.90 10.07
N ASP A 125 1.40 -12.38 8.83
CA ASP A 125 2.67 -12.56 8.16
C ASP A 125 3.24 -11.20 7.72
N HIS A 126 4.40 -10.82 8.27
CA HIS A 126 5.11 -9.58 7.95
C HIS A 126 5.37 -9.41 6.43
N SER A 127 5.67 -10.52 5.74
CA SER A 127 5.91 -10.51 4.30
C SER A 127 4.63 -10.17 3.54
N ARG A 128 3.48 -10.65 4.00
CA ARG A 128 2.17 -10.33 3.44
C ARG A 128 1.82 -8.85 3.64
N MET A 129 2.11 -8.27 4.81
CA MET A 129 1.87 -6.84 5.07
C MET A 129 2.75 -5.94 4.21
N THR A 130 4.02 -6.26 4.10
CA THR A 130 4.95 -5.53 3.23
C THR A 130 4.49 -5.58 1.76
N THR A 131 4.03 -6.76 1.30
CA THR A 131 3.49 -6.94 -0.05
C THR A 131 2.20 -6.13 -0.25
N LEU A 132 1.30 -6.13 0.72
CA LEU A 132 0.03 -5.42 0.66
C LEU A 132 0.24 -3.90 0.56
N ILE A 133 1.08 -3.32 1.43
CA ILE A 133 1.33 -1.87 1.46
C ILE A 133 2.18 -1.42 0.27
N GLY A 134 3.17 -2.22 -0.12
CA GLY A 134 4.10 -1.89 -1.21
C GLY A 134 3.53 -2.22 -2.59
N ILE A 135 3.30 -3.49 -2.86
CA ILE A 135 3.00 -4.01 -4.21
C ILE A 135 1.51 -3.90 -4.53
N ASP A 136 0.63 -4.34 -3.63
CA ASP A 136 -0.80 -4.38 -3.93
C ASP A 136 -1.41 -2.98 -4.02
N VAL A 137 -1.02 -2.06 -3.12
CA VAL A 137 -1.45 -0.65 -3.22
C VAL A 137 -0.91 0.01 -4.48
N MET A 138 0.34 -0.24 -4.89
CA MET A 138 0.89 0.28 -6.15
C MET A 138 0.11 -0.27 -7.35
N ARG A 139 -0.27 -1.54 -7.34
CA ARG A 139 -1.09 -2.18 -8.37
C ARG A 139 -2.49 -1.57 -8.47
N ILE A 140 -3.10 -1.20 -7.34
CA ILE A 140 -4.36 -0.44 -7.31
C ILE A 140 -4.18 0.92 -7.98
N GLY A 141 -3.05 1.59 -7.77
CA GLY A 141 -2.71 2.84 -8.44
C GLY A 141 -2.66 2.69 -9.97
N VAL A 142 -2.01 1.64 -10.47
CA VAL A 142 -2.00 1.31 -11.91
C VAL A 142 -3.42 1.02 -12.42
N THR A 143 -4.23 0.30 -11.64
CA THR A 143 -5.63 0.02 -12.00
C THR A 143 -6.46 1.29 -12.10
N ALA A 144 -6.29 2.22 -11.17
CA ALA A 144 -6.95 3.53 -11.21
C ALA A 144 -6.52 4.34 -12.45
N GLN A 145 -5.23 4.33 -12.80
CA GLN A 145 -4.73 4.95 -14.02
C GLN A 145 -5.36 4.33 -15.27
N GLN A 146 -5.50 3.01 -15.34
CA GLN A 146 -6.11 2.32 -16.47
C GLN A 146 -7.61 2.66 -16.59
N LEU A 147 -8.34 2.83 -15.48
CA LEU A 147 -9.73 3.28 -15.52
C LEU A 147 -9.85 4.69 -16.09
N ILE A 148 -8.94 5.59 -15.72
CA ILE A 148 -8.91 6.95 -16.27
C ILE A 148 -8.58 6.90 -17.77
N GLN A 149 -7.56 6.12 -18.18
CA GLN A 149 -7.19 5.94 -19.58
C GLN A 149 -8.34 5.37 -20.41
N MET A 150 -9.09 4.42 -19.85
CA MET A 150 -10.28 3.86 -20.49
C MET A 150 -11.36 4.94 -20.72
N ALA A 151 -11.62 5.80 -19.73
CA ALA A 151 -12.55 6.92 -19.87
C ALA A 151 -12.12 7.90 -20.96
N VAL A 152 -10.82 8.27 -20.98
CA VAL A 152 -10.24 9.13 -22.03
C VAL A 152 -10.40 8.50 -23.42
N ALA A 153 -10.05 7.21 -23.55
CA ALA A 153 -10.15 6.51 -24.82
C ALA A 153 -11.61 6.40 -25.30
N LEU A 154 -12.55 6.21 -24.37
CA LEU A 154 -13.98 6.19 -24.68
C LEU A 154 -14.45 7.55 -25.21
N ILE A 155 -14.08 8.64 -24.53
CA ILE A 155 -14.40 10.02 -24.97
C ILE A 155 -13.81 10.28 -26.36
N SER A 156 -12.55 9.94 -26.57
CA SER A 156 -11.88 10.13 -27.88
C SER A 156 -12.57 9.33 -28.98
N THR A 157 -12.94 8.05 -28.70
CA THR A 157 -13.67 7.22 -29.67
C THR A 157 -15.04 7.79 -30.02
N LEU A 158 -15.78 8.31 -29.02
CA LEU A 158 -17.09 8.93 -29.26
C LEU A 158 -16.98 10.21 -30.08
N VAL A 159 -15.99 11.06 -29.81
CA VAL A 159 -15.74 12.27 -30.60
C VAL A 159 -15.38 11.93 -32.03
N GLN A 160 -14.50 10.95 -32.25
CA GLN A 160 -14.12 10.50 -33.60
C GLN A 160 -15.30 9.90 -34.35
N LEU A 161 -16.14 9.10 -33.68
CA LEU A 161 -17.37 8.55 -34.27
C LEU A 161 -18.36 9.66 -34.66
N ALA A 162 -18.49 10.70 -33.84
CA ALA A 162 -19.32 11.86 -34.18
C ALA A 162 -18.80 12.61 -35.42
N VAL A 163 -17.47 12.74 -35.56
CA VAL A 163 -16.84 13.32 -36.77
C VAL A 163 -17.17 12.50 -38.00
N VAL A 164 -17.05 11.16 -37.93
CA VAL A 164 -17.43 10.26 -39.06
C VAL A 164 -18.91 10.37 -39.36
N ALA A 165 -19.78 10.45 -38.34
CA ALA A 165 -21.22 10.57 -38.55
C ALA A 165 -21.61 11.87 -39.24
N ALA A 166 -20.92 12.96 -38.96
CA ALA A 166 -21.12 14.25 -39.62
C ALA A 166 -20.71 14.22 -41.13
N LEU A 167 -19.73 13.37 -41.48
CA LEU A 167 -19.21 13.29 -42.86
C LEU A 167 -19.89 12.21 -43.68
N ALA A 168 -20.20 11.07 -43.08
CA ALA A 168 -20.78 9.91 -43.73
C ALA A 168 -21.57 9.03 -42.74
N PRO A 169 -22.86 9.33 -42.46
CA PRO A 169 -23.64 8.69 -41.39
C PRO A 169 -23.76 7.16 -41.53
N VAL A 170 -23.89 6.66 -42.76
CA VAL A 170 -23.98 5.22 -43.01
C VAL A 170 -22.66 4.49 -42.67
N LEU A 171 -21.54 5.09 -42.99
CA LEU A 171 -20.21 4.54 -42.64
C LEU A 171 -19.93 4.63 -41.15
N ALA A 172 -20.48 5.65 -40.47
CA ALA A 172 -20.39 5.76 -39.00
C ALA A 172 -21.15 4.61 -38.32
N LEU A 173 -22.30 4.22 -38.80
CA LEU A 173 -23.04 3.05 -38.30
C LEU A 173 -22.24 1.75 -38.48
N ALA A 174 -21.60 1.57 -39.63
CA ALA A 174 -20.77 0.38 -39.86
C ALA A 174 -19.53 0.36 -38.90
N ALA A 175 -18.89 1.51 -38.72
CA ALA A 175 -17.77 1.65 -37.80
C ALA A 175 -18.21 1.42 -36.32
N GLY A 176 -19.36 1.96 -35.93
CA GLY A 176 -19.96 1.76 -34.61
C GLY A 176 -20.29 0.28 -34.34
N MET A 177 -20.91 -0.41 -35.34
CA MET A 177 -21.16 -1.86 -35.24
C MET A 177 -19.86 -2.66 -35.08
N ALA A 178 -18.82 -2.36 -35.86
CA ALA A 178 -17.53 -3.04 -35.73
C ALA A 178 -16.94 -2.89 -34.32
N LEU A 179 -17.05 -1.67 -33.73
CA LEU A 179 -16.60 -1.41 -32.33
C LEU A 179 -17.42 -2.20 -31.31
N VAL A 180 -18.76 -2.28 -31.48
CA VAL A 180 -19.62 -3.05 -30.58
C VAL A 180 -19.32 -4.55 -30.68
N ILE A 181 -19.16 -5.10 -31.88
CA ILE A 181 -18.75 -6.49 -32.08
C ILE A 181 -17.40 -6.76 -31.39
N GLY A 182 -16.41 -5.88 -31.59
CA GLY A 182 -15.12 -5.97 -30.93
C GLY A 182 -15.23 -5.96 -29.40
N ALA A 183 -16.07 -5.07 -28.85
CA ALA A 183 -16.31 -4.99 -27.40
C ALA A 183 -16.97 -6.27 -26.85
N VAL A 184 -17.94 -6.83 -27.55
CA VAL A 184 -18.59 -8.10 -27.17
C VAL A 184 -17.60 -9.27 -27.18
N LEU A 185 -16.78 -9.40 -28.22
CA LEU A 185 -15.75 -10.44 -28.30
C LEU A 185 -14.73 -10.33 -27.16
N ILE A 186 -14.36 -9.10 -26.77
CA ILE A 186 -13.49 -8.85 -25.61
C ILE A 186 -14.21 -9.30 -24.32
N ALA A 187 -15.48 -8.93 -24.15
CA ALA A 187 -16.25 -9.27 -22.95
C ALA A 187 -16.40 -10.80 -22.78
N LEU A 188 -16.64 -11.53 -23.85
CA LEU A 188 -16.74 -13.00 -23.83
C LEU A 188 -15.43 -13.68 -23.38
N ASN A 189 -14.27 -13.07 -23.64
CA ASN A 189 -12.97 -13.62 -23.25
C ASN A 189 -12.47 -13.10 -21.89
N GLN A 190 -13.23 -12.21 -21.23
CA GLN A 190 -12.80 -11.53 -20.00
C GLN A 190 -12.65 -12.48 -18.80
N ALA A 191 -13.51 -13.50 -18.68
CA ALA A 191 -13.45 -14.47 -17.58
C ALA A 191 -12.11 -15.24 -17.58
N ARG A 192 -11.64 -15.64 -18.76
CA ARG A 192 -10.36 -16.34 -18.95
C ARG A 192 -9.16 -15.45 -18.62
N ASN A 193 -9.20 -14.19 -19.03
CA ASN A 193 -8.14 -13.23 -18.76
C ASN A 193 -8.02 -12.89 -17.26
N ARG A 194 -9.16 -12.85 -16.54
CA ARG A 194 -9.18 -12.62 -15.08
C ARG A 194 -8.49 -13.76 -14.33
N SER A 195 -8.77 -15.01 -14.67
CA SER A 195 -8.13 -16.17 -14.02
C SER A 195 -6.61 -16.22 -14.28
N SER A 196 -6.17 -15.92 -15.52
CA SER A 196 -4.74 -15.85 -15.86
C SER A 196 -4.01 -14.74 -15.08
N GLY A 197 -4.64 -13.58 -14.92
CA GLY A 197 -4.11 -12.47 -14.13
C GLY A 197 -3.98 -12.80 -12.63
N GLU A 198 -5.00 -13.43 -12.06
CA GLU A 198 -4.99 -13.86 -10.66
C GLU A 198 -3.90 -14.90 -10.37
N LEU A 199 -3.72 -15.87 -11.26
CA LEU A 199 -2.65 -16.88 -11.14
C LEU A 199 -1.26 -16.26 -11.24
N ALA A 200 -1.07 -15.27 -12.13
CA ALA A 200 0.20 -14.54 -12.23
C ALA A 200 0.47 -13.71 -10.97
N MET A 201 -0.55 -13.09 -10.38
CA MET A 201 -0.45 -12.34 -9.13
C MET A 201 -0.05 -13.24 -7.96
N ARG A 202 -0.75 -14.35 -7.74
CA ARG A 202 -0.46 -15.31 -6.66
C ARG A 202 0.96 -15.87 -6.78
N ALA A 203 1.39 -16.21 -8.00
CA ALA A 203 2.75 -16.70 -8.22
C ALA A 203 3.82 -15.64 -7.89
N GLY A 204 3.55 -14.36 -8.19
CA GLY A 204 4.42 -13.24 -7.81
C GLY A 204 4.49 -13.02 -6.30
N GLN A 205 3.36 -13.13 -5.59
CA GLN A 205 3.30 -13.02 -4.13
C GLN A 205 4.07 -14.16 -3.45
N ASN A 206 3.90 -15.41 -3.91
CA ASN A 206 4.64 -16.57 -3.38
C ASN A 206 6.15 -16.41 -3.61
N MET A 207 6.56 -15.90 -4.78
CA MET A 207 7.98 -15.62 -5.04
C MET A 207 8.55 -14.59 -4.06
N MET A 208 7.79 -13.53 -3.75
CA MET A 208 8.24 -12.48 -2.81
C MET A 208 8.27 -13.00 -1.37
N SER A 209 7.31 -13.82 -0.95
CA SER A 209 7.31 -14.50 0.36
C SER A 209 8.53 -15.38 0.52
N ASN A 210 8.86 -16.21 -0.50
CA ASN A 210 10.05 -17.05 -0.50
C ASN A 210 11.35 -16.21 -0.42
N ALA A 211 11.41 -15.06 -1.11
CA ALA A 211 12.55 -14.15 -1.01
C ALA A 211 12.72 -13.60 0.41
N SER A 212 11.64 -13.18 1.05
CA SER A 212 11.65 -12.69 2.44
C SER A 212 12.14 -13.77 3.42
N SER A 213 11.63 -14.99 3.26
CA SER A 213 12.07 -16.16 4.08
C SER A 213 13.55 -16.47 3.87
N PHE A 214 14.04 -16.36 2.62
CA PHE A 214 15.46 -16.53 2.29
C PHE A 214 16.35 -15.54 3.04
N PHE A 215 15.99 -14.24 3.03
CA PHE A 215 16.77 -13.22 3.75
C PHE A 215 16.80 -13.48 5.26
N GLY A 216 15.69 -13.91 5.85
CA GLY A 216 15.62 -14.30 7.27
C GLY A 216 16.52 -15.49 7.61
N GLY A 217 16.66 -16.45 6.69
CA GLY A 217 17.47 -17.67 6.84
C GLY A 217 18.91 -17.57 6.34
N LEU A 218 19.34 -16.43 5.77
CA LEU A 218 20.63 -16.33 5.05
C LEU A 218 21.85 -16.66 5.91
N LYS A 219 21.86 -16.24 7.19
CA LYS A 219 22.94 -16.55 8.14
C LYS A 219 23.08 -18.06 8.36
N ILE A 220 21.96 -18.76 8.52
CA ILE A 220 21.90 -20.22 8.72
C ILE A 220 22.36 -20.93 7.44
N ALA A 221 21.83 -20.51 6.28
CA ALA A 221 22.23 -21.04 4.98
C ALA A 221 23.72 -20.86 4.70
N ALA A 222 24.30 -19.73 5.11
CA ALA A 222 25.73 -19.47 4.99
C ALA A 222 26.56 -20.37 5.89
N ALA A 223 26.17 -20.54 7.16
CA ALA A 223 26.87 -21.37 8.13
C ALA A 223 26.84 -22.87 7.77
N GLN A 224 25.71 -23.33 7.20
CA GLN A 224 25.50 -24.72 6.81
C GLN A 224 25.90 -25.04 5.37
N GLN A 225 26.50 -24.08 4.64
CA GLN A 225 26.88 -24.23 3.22
C GLN A 225 25.71 -24.61 2.29
N MET A 226 24.47 -24.22 2.64
CA MET A 226 23.27 -24.57 1.88
C MET A 226 22.82 -23.43 0.94
N ARG A 227 23.69 -22.47 0.62
CA ARG A 227 23.37 -21.30 -0.22
C ARG A 227 22.78 -21.68 -1.56
N ASP A 228 23.40 -22.66 -2.24
CA ASP A 228 22.97 -23.10 -3.58
C ASP A 228 21.57 -23.73 -3.55
N ARG A 229 21.23 -24.45 -2.49
CA ARG A 229 19.89 -25.03 -2.33
C ARG A 229 18.83 -23.94 -2.22
N PHE A 230 19.07 -22.90 -1.43
CA PHE A 230 18.17 -21.75 -1.32
C PHE A 230 18.04 -20.97 -2.64
N VAL A 231 19.16 -20.76 -3.36
CA VAL A 231 19.15 -20.12 -4.69
C VAL A 231 18.33 -20.94 -5.68
N ASN A 232 18.48 -22.25 -5.69
CA ASN A 232 17.73 -23.15 -6.56
C ASN A 232 16.22 -23.16 -6.24
N GLU A 233 15.85 -23.14 -4.97
CA GLU A 233 14.45 -23.06 -4.54
C GLU A 233 13.82 -21.72 -4.94
N PHE A 234 14.54 -20.61 -4.75
CA PHE A 234 14.09 -19.31 -5.25
C PHE A 234 13.97 -19.28 -6.78
N ALA A 235 14.97 -19.82 -7.51
CA ALA A 235 14.94 -19.93 -8.97
C ALA A 235 13.75 -20.75 -9.47
N ALA A 236 13.37 -21.81 -8.75
CA ALA A 236 12.18 -22.60 -9.05
C ALA A 236 10.90 -21.76 -8.92
N SER A 237 10.71 -21.05 -7.81
CA SER A 237 9.55 -20.17 -7.61
C SER A 237 9.53 -19.02 -8.61
N GLN A 238 10.67 -18.40 -8.92
CA GLN A 238 10.82 -17.39 -9.96
C GLN A 238 10.41 -17.93 -11.34
N SER A 239 10.80 -19.17 -11.68
CA SER A 239 10.44 -19.80 -12.95
C SER A 239 8.94 -19.99 -13.10
N VAL A 240 8.23 -20.31 -12.00
CA VAL A 240 6.77 -20.42 -11.98
C VAL A 240 6.14 -19.06 -12.17
N ALA A 241 6.58 -18.03 -11.43
CA ALA A 241 6.08 -16.66 -11.55
C ALA A 241 6.29 -16.13 -12.98
N ARG A 242 7.49 -16.32 -13.56
CA ARG A 242 7.82 -15.93 -14.94
C ARG A 242 6.90 -16.63 -15.95
N ARG A 243 6.68 -17.95 -15.83
CA ARG A 243 5.79 -18.67 -16.74
C ARG A 243 4.37 -18.13 -16.70
N ARG A 244 3.81 -17.89 -15.50
CA ARG A 244 2.47 -17.32 -15.32
C ARG A 244 2.36 -15.92 -15.91
N GLN A 245 3.38 -15.08 -15.69
CA GLN A 245 3.45 -13.74 -16.26
C GLN A 245 3.51 -13.76 -17.80
N LEU A 246 4.33 -14.65 -18.37
CA LEU A 246 4.43 -14.80 -19.83
C LEU A 246 3.12 -15.31 -20.43
N TRP A 247 2.40 -16.20 -19.75
CA TRP A 247 1.09 -16.65 -20.20
C TRP A 247 0.08 -15.50 -20.24
N PHE A 248 0.03 -14.70 -19.19
CA PHE A 248 -0.81 -13.50 -19.16
C PHE A 248 -0.47 -12.51 -20.29
N GLN A 249 0.82 -12.25 -20.51
CA GLN A 249 1.27 -11.38 -21.61
C GLN A 249 0.94 -11.95 -23.00
N ARG A 250 1.05 -13.27 -23.17
CA ARG A 250 0.66 -13.94 -24.42
C ARG A 250 -0.84 -13.81 -24.69
N ASP A 251 -1.68 -13.96 -23.67
CA ASP A 251 -3.11 -13.77 -23.81
C ASP A 251 -3.45 -12.32 -24.20
N GLN A 252 -2.76 -11.34 -23.62
CA GLN A 252 -2.88 -9.93 -24.03
C GLN A 252 -2.42 -9.71 -25.48
N ALA A 253 -1.29 -10.27 -25.86
CA ALA A 253 -0.76 -10.14 -27.21
C ALA A 253 -1.68 -10.77 -28.27
N ARG A 254 -2.24 -11.97 -27.97
CA ARG A 254 -3.24 -12.62 -28.83
C ARG A 254 -4.50 -11.77 -28.98
N ALA A 255 -5.02 -11.21 -27.89
CA ALA A 255 -6.20 -10.36 -27.93
C ALA A 255 -5.92 -9.09 -28.78
N ARG A 256 -4.73 -8.49 -28.65
CA ARG A 256 -4.32 -7.36 -29.49
C ARG A 256 -4.21 -7.73 -30.98
N LEU A 257 -3.64 -8.90 -31.29
CA LEU A 257 -3.54 -9.41 -32.66
C LEU A 257 -4.92 -9.56 -33.28
N TRP A 258 -5.83 -10.26 -32.60
CA TRP A 258 -7.21 -10.47 -33.09
C TRP A 258 -7.97 -9.16 -33.29
N PHE A 259 -7.78 -8.20 -32.36
CA PHE A 259 -8.36 -6.86 -32.49
C PHE A 259 -7.80 -6.11 -33.72
N THR A 260 -6.49 -6.17 -33.94
CA THR A 260 -5.85 -5.52 -35.10
C THR A 260 -6.30 -6.13 -36.42
N LEU A 261 -6.36 -7.47 -36.50
CA LEU A 261 -6.86 -8.17 -37.68
C LEU A 261 -8.33 -7.87 -37.92
N GLY A 262 -9.17 -7.93 -36.88
CA GLY A 262 -10.58 -7.60 -36.96
C GLY A 262 -10.85 -6.18 -37.42
N SER A 263 -10.08 -5.21 -36.91
CA SER A 263 -10.18 -3.80 -37.33
C SER A 263 -9.73 -3.59 -38.79
N ALA A 264 -8.72 -4.31 -39.27
CA ALA A 264 -8.29 -4.25 -40.66
C ALA A 264 -9.36 -4.83 -41.60
N VAL A 265 -9.98 -5.98 -41.23
CA VAL A 265 -11.08 -6.57 -41.98
C VAL A 265 -12.32 -5.65 -41.99
N ALA A 266 -12.66 -5.05 -40.84
CA ALA A 266 -13.74 -4.08 -40.75
C ALA A 266 -13.50 -2.85 -41.64
N LEU A 267 -12.28 -2.32 -41.65
CA LEU A 267 -11.90 -1.19 -42.51
C LEU A 267 -12.07 -1.57 -44.01
N ALA A 268 -11.54 -2.73 -44.41
CA ALA A 268 -11.66 -3.20 -45.77
C ALA A 268 -13.13 -3.36 -46.19
N ALA A 269 -13.98 -3.94 -45.30
CA ALA A 269 -15.40 -4.07 -45.54
C ALA A 269 -16.11 -2.71 -45.69
N VAL A 270 -15.76 -1.72 -44.85
CA VAL A 270 -16.33 -0.37 -44.93
C VAL A 270 -15.93 0.33 -46.25
N VAL A 271 -14.68 0.17 -46.69
CA VAL A 271 -14.23 0.74 -47.98
C VAL A 271 -14.93 0.08 -49.15
N LEU A 272 -15.00 -1.27 -49.19
CA LEU A 272 -15.67 -2.02 -50.25
C LEU A 272 -17.16 -1.68 -50.32
N ALA A 273 -17.84 -1.60 -49.19
CA ALA A 273 -19.25 -1.19 -49.13
C ALA A 273 -19.42 0.26 -49.60
N GLY A 274 -18.51 1.17 -49.20
CA GLY A 274 -18.54 2.55 -49.62
C GLY A 274 -18.42 2.73 -51.14
N VAL A 275 -17.52 1.96 -51.76
CA VAL A 275 -17.33 2.00 -53.23
C VAL A 275 -18.47 1.32 -53.97
N ASN A 276 -18.77 0.06 -53.62
CA ASN A 276 -19.64 -0.79 -54.44
C ASN A 276 -21.14 -0.62 -54.17
N LEU A 277 -21.52 -0.32 -52.91
CA LEU A 277 -22.93 -0.24 -52.49
C LEU A 277 -23.45 1.19 -52.35
N LEU A 278 -22.60 2.11 -51.92
CA LEU A 278 -23.01 3.47 -51.55
C LEU A 278 -22.52 4.54 -52.53
N GLY A 279 -21.67 4.22 -53.51
CA GLY A 279 -21.15 5.17 -54.48
C GLY A 279 -20.47 6.41 -53.85
N VAL A 280 -19.81 6.25 -52.71
CA VAL A 280 -19.20 7.38 -51.96
C VAL A 280 -18.00 7.92 -52.74
N PRO A 281 -17.88 9.25 -52.94
CA PRO A 281 -16.75 9.86 -53.66
C PRO A 281 -15.42 9.47 -53.02
N PRO A 282 -14.35 9.24 -53.84
CA PRO A 282 -13.03 8.81 -53.36
C PRO A 282 -12.45 9.73 -52.27
N ALA A 283 -12.62 11.04 -52.41
CA ALA A 283 -12.17 12.02 -51.43
C ALA A 283 -12.79 11.81 -50.04
N ARG A 284 -14.07 11.47 -49.94
CA ARG A 284 -14.72 11.16 -48.65
C ARG A 284 -14.25 9.81 -48.11
N LEU A 285 -14.01 8.81 -48.96
CA LEU A 285 -13.47 7.52 -48.54
C LEU A 285 -12.07 7.66 -47.91
N ILE A 286 -11.19 8.45 -48.49
CA ILE A 286 -9.85 8.73 -47.90
C ILE A 286 -10.00 9.26 -46.48
N ILE A 287 -10.92 10.19 -46.26
CA ILE A 287 -11.16 10.76 -44.92
C ILE A 287 -11.67 9.69 -43.93
N VAL A 288 -12.62 8.86 -44.38
CA VAL A 288 -13.15 7.78 -43.54
C VAL A 288 -12.05 6.78 -43.16
N VAL A 289 -11.19 6.39 -44.10
CA VAL A 289 -10.05 5.51 -43.85
C VAL A 289 -9.10 6.13 -42.83
N LEU A 290 -8.80 7.43 -42.96
CA LEU A 290 -7.91 8.16 -42.07
C LEU A 290 -8.49 8.26 -40.65
N VAL A 291 -9.79 8.56 -40.50
CA VAL A 291 -10.46 8.64 -39.20
C VAL A 291 -10.59 7.26 -38.58
N PHE A 292 -10.97 6.24 -39.36
CA PHE A 292 -11.05 4.86 -38.88
C PHE A 292 -9.69 4.36 -38.39
N GLY A 293 -8.61 4.62 -39.14
CA GLY A 293 -7.24 4.29 -38.71
C GLY A 293 -6.89 4.93 -37.37
N ARG A 294 -7.35 6.16 -37.12
CA ARG A 294 -7.16 6.84 -35.83
C ARG A 294 -8.03 6.28 -34.70
N MET A 295 -9.21 5.72 -34.97
CA MET A 295 -10.07 5.09 -33.97
C MET A 295 -9.48 3.79 -33.40
N VAL A 296 -8.60 3.11 -34.15
CA VAL A 296 -7.98 1.85 -33.72
C VAL A 296 -7.16 2.04 -32.44
N GLY A 297 -6.42 3.14 -32.30
CA GLY A 297 -5.62 3.43 -31.10
C GLY A 297 -6.44 3.53 -29.82
N PRO A 298 -7.41 4.44 -29.71
CA PRO A 298 -8.30 4.53 -28.55
C PRO A 298 -9.05 3.23 -28.27
N ALA A 299 -9.52 2.53 -29.30
CA ALA A 299 -10.22 1.26 -29.13
C ALA A 299 -9.30 0.17 -28.54
N GLN A 300 -8.05 0.09 -28.98
CA GLN A 300 -7.03 -0.77 -28.36
C GLN A 300 -6.73 -0.37 -26.92
N ALA A 301 -6.67 0.93 -26.62
CA ALA A 301 -6.47 1.42 -25.26
C ALA A 301 -7.61 0.99 -24.32
N ILE A 302 -8.87 1.03 -24.78
CA ILE A 302 -10.01 0.52 -24.01
C ILE A 302 -9.82 -0.98 -23.72
N GLN A 303 -9.51 -1.79 -24.74
CA GLN A 303 -9.27 -3.22 -24.59
C GLN A 303 -8.16 -3.51 -23.56
N GLN A 304 -7.02 -2.83 -23.68
CA GLN A 304 -5.88 -2.99 -22.78
C GLN A 304 -6.24 -2.59 -21.36
N SER A 305 -6.98 -1.49 -21.19
CA SER A 305 -7.41 -1.01 -19.89
C SER A 305 -8.35 -2.00 -19.20
N ILE A 306 -9.29 -2.60 -19.92
CA ILE A 306 -10.20 -3.64 -19.38
C ILE A 306 -9.38 -4.82 -18.82
N GLN A 307 -8.36 -5.28 -19.54
CA GLN A 307 -7.51 -6.40 -19.12
C GLN A 307 -6.66 -6.03 -17.88
N GLN A 308 -6.06 -4.82 -17.87
CA GLN A 308 -5.25 -4.35 -16.74
C GLN A 308 -6.11 -4.13 -15.48
N VAL A 309 -7.32 -3.61 -15.64
CA VAL A 309 -8.26 -3.45 -14.53
C VAL A 309 -8.65 -4.82 -13.96
N ALA A 310 -8.93 -5.81 -14.81
CA ALA A 310 -9.22 -7.17 -14.36
C ALA A 310 -8.05 -7.79 -13.56
N TYR A 311 -6.80 -7.48 -13.95
CA TYR A 311 -5.60 -7.90 -13.22
C TYR A 311 -5.43 -7.21 -11.86
N GLY A 312 -5.88 -5.96 -11.71
CA GLY A 312 -5.74 -5.19 -10.48
C GLY A 312 -6.88 -5.35 -9.47
N VAL A 313 -8.04 -5.87 -9.88
CA VAL A 313 -9.21 -6.06 -9.00
C VAL A 313 -8.89 -6.90 -7.75
N PRO A 314 -8.18 -8.05 -7.82
CA PRO A 314 -7.86 -8.83 -6.62
C PRO A 314 -7.01 -8.07 -5.59
N ALA A 315 -6.10 -7.20 -6.04
CA ALA A 315 -5.30 -6.37 -5.14
C ALA A 315 -6.19 -5.35 -4.39
N PHE A 316 -7.17 -4.75 -5.07
CA PHE A 316 -8.13 -3.85 -4.45
C PHE A 316 -9.04 -4.58 -3.45
N GLU A 317 -9.44 -5.81 -3.75
CA GLU A 317 -10.21 -6.67 -2.83
C GLU A 317 -9.40 -6.96 -1.56
N ALA A 318 -8.14 -7.37 -1.72
CA ALA A 318 -7.24 -7.67 -0.60
C ALA A 318 -7.02 -6.44 0.32
N VAL A 319 -6.79 -5.26 -0.27
CA VAL A 319 -6.63 -4.02 0.50
C VAL A 319 -7.92 -3.64 1.23
N ARG A 320 -9.08 -3.73 0.59
CA ARG A 320 -10.37 -3.43 1.23
C ARG A 320 -10.77 -4.44 2.30
N GLU A 321 -10.41 -5.69 2.12
CA GLU A 321 -10.61 -6.73 3.12
C GLU A 321 -9.75 -6.44 4.35
N ALA A 322 -8.48 -6.09 4.16
CA ALA A 322 -7.60 -5.66 5.23
C ALA A 322 -8.12 -4.40 5.95
N GLU A 323 -8.54 -3.36 5.20
CA GLU A 323 -9.14 -2.15 5.79
C GLU A 323 -10.39 -2.47 6.63
N ARG A 324 -11.27 -3.37 6.16
CA ARG A 324 -12.48 -3.75 6.89
C ARG A 324 -12.16 -4.60 8.10
N HIS A 325 -11.30 -5.58 7.95
CA HIS A 325 -10.93 -6.50 9.01
C HIS A 325 -10.30 -5.75 10.19
N PHE A 326 -9.26 -4.95 9.92
CA PHE A 326 -8.57 -4.18 10.95
C PHE A 326 -9.37 -2.96 11.44
N GLY A 327 -10.14 -2.31 10.56
CA GLY A 327 -10.94 -1.14 10.93
C GLY A 327 -12.21 -1.46 11.73
N ALA A 328 -12.78 -2.66 11.54
CA ALA A 328 -13.96 -3.09 12.29
C ALA A 328 -13.64 -3.43 13.75
N SER A 329 -12.40 -3.84 14.01
CA SER A 329 -11.92 -4.22 15.35
C SER A 329 -11.18 -3.07 16.05
N ALA A 330 -11.29 -1.84 15.55
CA ALA A 330 -10.60 -0.69 16.13
C ALA A 330 -10.95 -0.55 17.61
N GLN A 331 -9.92 -0.62 18.47
CA GLN A 331 -10.08 -0.37 19.90
C GLN A 331 -10.40 1.11 20.12
N ALA A 332 -11.36 1.40 20.99
CA ALA A 332 -11.59 2.76 21.47
C ALA A 332 -10.33 3.27 22.19
N ASN A 333 -10.09 4.59 22.14
CA ASN A 333 -8.99 5.18 22.90
C ASN A 333 -9.16 4.81 24.39
N ALA A 334 -8.20 4.03 24.90
CA ALA A 334 -8.20 3.64 26.31
C ALA A 334 -7.94 4.88 27.17
N GLU A 335 -8.68 5.02 28.26
CA GLU A 335 -8.36 6.01 29.28
C GLU A 335 -7.28 5.47 30.20
N VAL A 336 -6.42 6.36 30.71
CA VAL A 336 -5.42 5.99 31.72
C VAL A 336 -6.17 5.53 32.98
N PRO A 337 -5.94 4.29 33.46
CA PRO A 337 -6.62 3.81 34.67
C PRO A 337 -6.18 4.59 35.92
N PRO A 338 -6.97 4.64 36.99
CA PRO A 338 -6.60 5.29 38.26
C PRO A 338 -5.38 4.61 38.90
N PRO A 339 -4.62 5.30 39.77
CA PRO A 339 -3.56 4.68 40.57
C PRO A 339 -4.15 3.57 41.46
N GLY A 340 -3.36 2.51 41.65
CA GLY A 340 -3.76 1.42 42.53
C GLY A 340 -3.31 0.05 42.04
N PRO A 341 -3.59 -1.01 42.77
CA PRO A 341 -3.16 -2.37 42.45
C PRO A 341 -3.81 -2.87 41.16
N ILE A 342 -3.09 -3.77 40.48
CA ILE A 342 -3.61 -4.54 39.35
C ILE A 342 -4.16 -5.84 39.90
N GLU A 343 -5.47 -6.10 39.72
CA GLU A 343 -6.15 -7.26 40.26
C GLU A 343 -6.73 -8.09 39.12
N LEU A 344 -6.38 -9.37 39.08
CA LEU A 344 -6.95 -10.37 38.21
C LEU A 344 -7.89 -11.26 39.00
N SER A 345 -9.11 -11.44 38.52
CA SER A 345 -10.13 -12.29 39.15
C SER A 345 -10.62 -13.33 38.16
N HIS A 346 -10.27 -14.59 38.41
CA HIS A 346 -10.66 -15.75 37.58
C HIS A 346 -10.38 -15.60 36.08
N VAL A 347 -9.25 -14.98 35.74
CA VAL A 347 -8.88 -14.65 34.36
C VAL A 347 -8.47 -15.89 33.59
N THR A 348 -9.16 -16.12 32.47
CA THR A 348 -8.87 -17.22 31.55
C THR A 348 -8.72 -16.69 30.11
N TYR A 349 -7.70 -17.14 29.43
CA TYR A 349 -7.47 -16.92 28.00
C TYR A 349 -6.79 -18.13 27.38
N ARG A 350 -7.36 -18.67 26.29
CA ARG A 350 -6.80 -19.80 25.54
C ARG A 350 -6.60 -19.44 24.07
N HIS A 351 -5.41 -19.74 23.56
CA HIS A 351 -5.13 -19.58 22.14
C HIS A 351 -5.76 -20.71 21.32
N HIS A 352 -6.09 -20.45 20.04
CA HIS A 352 -6.64 -21.47 19.12
C HIS A 352 -5.74 -22.71 18.95
N GLY A 353 -4.42 -22.55 19.08
CA GLY A 353 -3.43 -23.62 19.00
C GLY A 353 -3.14 -24.34 20.32
N GLY A 354 -3.91 -24.06 21.37
CA GLY A 354 -3.63 -24.54 22.72
C GLY A 354 -2.70 -23.60 23.49
N GLY A 355 -2.58 -23.83 24.81
CA GLY A 355 -1.83 -22.94 25.72
C GLY A 355 -2.59 -21.67 26.07
N GLY A 356 -2.07 -20.90 27.01
CA GLY A 356 -2.69 -19.70 27.54
C GLY A 356 -2.64 -19.63 29.06
N VAL A 357 -3.64 -18.98 29.68
CA VAL A 357 -3.79 -18.83 31.14
C VAL A 357 -5.19 -19.31 31.53
N SER A 358 -5.30 -20.01 32.65
CA SER A 358 -6.55 -20.56 33.17
C SER A 358 -6.73 -20.17 34.63
N ASP A 359 -7.88 -19.57 34.91
CA ASP A 359 -8.35 -19.23 36.27
C ASP A 359 -7.32 -18.47 37.12
N ALA A 360 -6.64 -17.50 36.52
CA ALA A 360 -5.64 -16.69 37.24
C ALA A 360 -6.33 -15.69 38.18
N THR A 361 -6.03 -15.80 39.46
CA THR A 361 -6.46 -14.87 40.51
C THR A 361 -5.22 -14.40 41.26
N LEU A 362 -4.84 -13.13 41.09
CA LEU A 362 -3.63 -12.55 41.67
C LEU A 362 -3.73 -11.03 41.79
N THR A 363 -2.90 -10.45 42.63
CA THR A 363 -2.81 -9.00 42.84
C THR A 363 -1.38 -8.53 42.73
N ILE A 364 -1.13 -7.49 41.93
CA ILE A 364 0.15 -6.78 41.80
C ILE A 364 -0.02 -5.44 42.49
N ALA A 365 0.75 -5.20 43.54
CA ALA A 365 0.65 -3.96 44.30
C ALA A 365 1.15 -2.76 43.48
N ASP A 366 0.53 -1.59 43.65
CA ASP A 366 0.93 -0.37 42.97
C ASP A 366 2.38 0.03 43.37
N GLY A 367 3.18 0.41 42.40
CA GLY A 367 4.58 0.77 42.60
C GLY A 367 5.48 -0.40 43.06
N SER A 368 5.03 -1.66 43.04
CA SER A 368 5.87 -2.82 43.37
C SER A 368 6.67 -3.33 42.19
N ILE A 369 7.74 -4.07 42.48
CA ILE A 369 8.48 -4.87 41.52
C ILE A 369 8.03 -6.32 41.66
N THR A 370 7.33 -6.84 40.66
CA THR A 370 6.84 -8.21 40.65
C THR A 370 7.59 -9.05 39.63
N GLY A 371 8.16 -10.16 40.10
CA GLY A 371 8.84 -11.13 39.23
C GLY A 371 7.87 -12.17 38.70
N LEU A 372 7.96 -12.46 37.41
CA LEU A 372 7.18 -13.51 36.74
C LEU A 372 8.12 -14.61 36.24
N THR A 373 7.94 -15.83 36.76
CA THR A 373 8.77 -16.99 36.46
C THR A 373 7.92 -18.20 36.02
N GLY A 374 8.53 -19.27 35.54
CA GLY A 374 7.87 -20.51 35.15
C GLY A 374 8.45 -21.12 33.87
N ALA A 375 7.97 -22.30 33.49
CA ALA A 375 8.44 -23.03 32.34
C ALA A 375 8.23 -22.25 31.00
N SER A 376 9.08 -22.51 30.00
CA SER A 376 8.84 -22.01 28.65
C SER A 376 7.54 -22.60 28.10
N GLY A 377 6.70 -21.74 27.50
CA GLY A 377 5.35 -22.14 27.05
C GLY A 377 4.29 -22.23 28.17
N GLY A 378 4.65 -21.97 29.42
CA GLY A 378 3.73 -22.04 30.58
C GLY A 378 2.61 -20.99 30.62
N GLY A 379 2.59 -19.99 29.70
CA GLY A 379 1.57 -18.95 29.65
C GLY A 379 2.03 -17.56 30.11
N LYS A 380 3.30 -17.35 30.43
CA LYS A 380 3.86 -16.07 30.91
C LYS A 380 3.58 -14.91 29.96
N THR A 381 3.90 -15.06 28.69
CA THR A 381 3.63 -14.01 27.68
C THR A 381 2.14 -13.69 27.56
N THR A 382 1.28 -14.72 27.62
CA THR A 382 -0.18 -14.51 27.60
C THR A 382 -0.65 -13.72 28.82
N LEU A 383 -0.11 -14.02 30.01
CA LEU A 383 -0.43 -13.27 31.23
C LEU A 383 0.05 -11.81 31.13
N VAL A 384 1.25 -11.59 30.64
CA VAL A 384 1.80 -10.25 30.37
C VAL A 384 0.92 -9.47 29.39
N ASP A 385 0.53 -10.10 28.25
CA ASP A 385 -0.33 -9.48 27.26
C ASP A 385 -1.72 -9.11 27.81
N ILE A 386 -2.25 -9.89 28.74
CA ILE A 386 -3.50 -9.57 29.45
C ILE A 386 -3.29 -8.39 30.42
N ILE A 387 -2.23 -8.40 31.22
CA ILE A 387 -1.91 -7.33 32.17
C ILE A 387 -1.66 -6.01 31.46
N THR A 388 -1.00 -6.04 30.29
CA THR A 388 -0.76 -4.85 29.47
C THR A 388 -1.98 -4.38 28.68
N GLY A 389 -3.07 -5.15 28.68
CA GLY A 389 -4.28 -4.84 27.91
C GLY A 389 -4.15 -5.09 26.41
N LEU A 390 -3.10 -5.80 25.96
CA LEU A 390 -2.93 -6.25 24.57
C LEU A 390 -3.89 -7.40 24.23
N LEU A 391 -4.24 -8.23 25.22
CA LEU A 391 -5.24 -9.29 25.11
C LEU A 391 -6.37 -9.07 26.14
N GLU A 392 -7.61 -9.11 25.66
CA GLU A 392 -8.79 -9.14 26.54
C GLU A 392 -9.02 -10.55 27.06
N PRO A 393 -9.27 -10.74 28.38
CA PRO A 393 -9.58 -12.05 28.94
C PRO A 393 -10.88 -12.62 28.32
N GLN A 394 -10.91 -13.93 28.08
CA GLN A 394 -12.12 -14.62 27.60
C GLN A 394 -13.10 -14.86 28.73
N GLN A 395 -12.62 -15.00 29.97
CA GLN A 395 -13.40 -15.12 31.21
C GLN A 395 -12.65 -14.38 32.32
N GLY A 396 -13.40 -13.97 33.34
CA GLY A 396 -12.88 -13.20 34.46
C GLY A 396 -12.74 -11.72 34.16
N THR A 397 -12.11 -10.98 35.07
CA THR A 397 -11.92 -9.52 34.95
C THR A 397 -10.53 -9.12 35.40
N ILE A 398 -10.04 -8.02 34.81
CA ILE A 398 -8.84 -7.33 35.25
C ILE A 398 -9.19 -5.90 35.64
N THR A 399 -8.78 -5.47 36.82
CA THR A 399 -8.97 -4.10 37.31
C THR A 399 -7.66 -3.46 37.69
N VAL A 400 -7.59 -2.13 37.60
CA VAL A 400 -6.48 -1.30 38.05
C VAL A 400 -7.04 -0.18 38.91
N GLY A 401 -6.62 -0.12 40.18
CA GLY A 401 -7.17 0.83 41.11
C GLY A 401 -8.69 0.71 41.26
N GLY A 402 -9.22 -0.52 41.22
CA GLY A 402 -10.66 -0.83 41.33
C GLY A 402 -11.50 -0.55 40.06
N ARG A 403 -10.88 -0.03 38.97
CA ARG A 403 -11.56 0.20 37.69
C ARG A 403 -11.17 -0.88 36.68
N ALA A 404 -12.13 -1.39 35.91
CA ALA A 404 -11.87 -2.35 34.85
C ALA A 404 -10.91 -1.76 33.82
N LEU A 405 -9.88 -2.54 33.41
CA LEU A 405 -8.86 -2.09 32.48
C LEU A 405 -9.41 -1.78 31.08
N GLY A 406 -10.51 -2.43 30.68
CA GLY A 406 -11.16 -2.21 29.39
C GLY A 406 -10.20 -2.41 28.21
N SER A 407 -10.12 -1.41 27.34
CA SER A 407 -9.29 -1.46 26.12
C SER A 407 -7.78 -1.16 26.34
N GLY A 408 -7.30 -1.16 27.59
CA GLY A 408 -5.88 -1.02 27.91
C GLY A 408 -5.51 0.22 28.74
N TRP A 409 -4.24 0.60 28.73
CA TRP A 409 -3.64 1.57 29.64
C TRP A 409 -3.62 3.03 29.16
N GLY A 410 -4.24 3.35 28.04
CA GLY A 410 -4.25 4.74 27.53
C GLY A 410 -2.85 5.36 27.31
N GLY A 411 -1.86 4.54 27.01
CA GLY A 411 -0.47 4.98 26.84
C GLY A 411 0.37 4.98 28.13
N ALA A 412 -0.19 4.62 29.28
CA ALA A 412 0.52 4.59 30.57
C ALA A 412 1.31 3.28 30.80
N VAL A 413 1.43 2.41 29.81
CA VAL A 413 2.25 1.19 29.86
C VAL A 413 3.46 1.32 28.94
N ALA A 414 4.63 0.86 29.41
CA ALA A 414 5.80 0.64 28.57
C ALA A 414 6.21 -0.83 28.62
N TYR A 415 6.38 -1.41 27.44
CA TYR A 415 6.77 -2.80 27.28
C TYR A 415 8.13 -2.89 26.57
N VAL A 416 9.06 -3.59 27.20
CA VAL A 416 10.40 -3.85 26.68
C VAL A 416 10.52 -5.34 26.41
N PRO A 417 10.52 -5.77 25.13
CA PRO A 417 10.61 -7.17 24.74
C PRO A 417 12.03 -7.72 24.93
N GLN A 418 12.17 -9.03 24.92
CA GLN A 418 13.42 -9.77 24.99
C GLN A 418 14.44 -9.31 23.96
N ASP A 419 14.03 -9.15 22.70
CA ASP A 419 14.85 -8.54 21.67
C ASP A 419 14.61 -7.02 21.66
N GLY A 420 15.52 -6.26 22.27
CA GLY A 420 15.46 -4.81 22.29
C GLY A 420 15.43 -4.21 20.89
N PHE A 421 14.22 -3.98 20.35
CA PHE A 421 14.04 -3.43 19.01
C PHE A 421 14.45 -1.97 18.92
N LEU A 422 15.38 -1.67 18.00
CA LEU A 422 15.79 -0.31 17.64
C LEU A 422 15.64 -0.11 16.13
N PHE A 423 15.23 1.10 15.73
CA PHE A 423 15.17 1.50 14.33
C PHE A 423 16.57 1.76 13.77
N HIS A 424 16.73 1.64 12.45
CA HIS A 424 17.92 2.09 11.74
C HIS A 424 18.00 3.63 11.72
N ASP A 425 18.31 4.22 12.86
CA ASP A 425 18.37 5.66 13.05
C ASP A 425 19.38 5.98 14.15
N SER A 426 19.49 7.25 14.55
CA SER A 426 20.33 7.68 15.68
C SER A 426 19.80 7.15 17.02
N VAL A 427 20.67 7.18 18.05
CA VAL A 427 20.23 6.91 19.44
C VAL A 427 19.14 7.90 19.84
N ARG A 428 19.31 9.19 19.55
CA ARG A 428 18.31 10.25 19.77
C ARG A 428 16.94 9.85 19.24
N ARG A 429 16.88 9.52 17.94
CA ARG A 429 15.61 9.17 17.28
C ARG A 429 14.99 7.88 17.83
N ASN A 430 15.81 6.96 18.31
CA ASN A 430 15.34 5.74 18.97
C ASN A 430 14.78 6.01 20.38
N LEU A 431 15.23 7.05 21.06
CA LEU A 431 14.75 7.43 22.39
C LEU A 431 13.48 8.29 22.34
N ASP A 432 13.46 9.34 21.52
CA ASP A 432 12.33 10.26 21.42
C ASP A 432 11.16 9.72 20.60
N TRP A 433 11.43 8.84 19.66
CA TRP A 433 10.45 8.33 18.70
C TRP A 433 9.72 9.44 17.91
N GLY A 434 10.36 10.61 17.81
CA GLY A 434 9.81 11.80 17.19
C GLY A 434 8.81 12.55 18.05
N ASP A 435 8.81 12.32 19.33
CA ASP A 435 8.06 13.08 20.31
C ASP A 435 8.85 14.33 20.70
N GLU A 436 8.44 15.48 20.18
CA GLU A 436 9.08 16.77 20.40
C GLU A 436 9.03 17.24 21.87
N THR A 437 8.23 16.58 22.72
CA THR A 437 8.14 16.88 24.15
C THR A 437 9.31 16.30 24.95
N VAL A 438 10.07 15.36 24.36
CA VAL A 438 11.24 14.73 24.99
C VAL A 438 12.46 15.63 24.81
N SER A 439 12.87 16.32 25.88
CA SER A 439 14.07 17.17 25.85
C SER A 439 15.38 16.37 25.86
N GLU A 440 16.46 17.00 25.46
CA GLU A 440 17.80 16.41 25.49
C GLU A 440 18.22 16.03 26.91
N ASP A 441 17.92 16.85 27.90
CA ASP A 441 18.20 16.57 29.32
C ASP A 441 17.45 15.31 29.80
N MET A 442 16.19 15.14 29.38
CA MET A 442 15.43 13.92 29.67
C MET A 442 16.09 12.68 29.04
N MET A 443 16.58 12.79 27.81
CA MET A 443 17.29 11.68 27.16
C MET A 443 18.58 11.32 27.89
N HIS A 444 19.37 12.33 28.29
CA HIS A 444 20.59 12.11 29.05
C HIS A 444 20.32 11.48 30.41
N ALA A 445 19.30 11.94 31.14
CA ALA A 445 18.89 11.34 32.41
C ALA A 445 18.43 9.86 32.22
N ALA A 446 17.67 9.55 31.16
CA ALA A 446 17.26 8.20 30.88
C ALA A 446 18.43 7.29 30.48
N ILE A 447 19.40 7.82 29.71
CA ILE A 447 20.65 7.09 29.35
C ILE A 447 21.49 6.82 30.63
N GLU A 448 21.62 7.78 31.50
CA GLU A 448 22.35 7.63 32.76
C GLU A 448 21.65 6.60 33.67
N MET A 449 20.34 6.65 33.79
CA MET A 449 19.54 5.70 34.56
C MET A 449 19.83 4.24 34.17
N VAL A 450 19.99 3.97 32.88
CA VAL A 450 20.28 2.60 32.38
C VAL A 450 21.78 2.30 32.30
N GLY A 451 22.66 3.20 32.78
CA GLY A 451 24.12 3.04 32.69
C GLY A 451 24.65 3.11 31.25
N GLY A 452 23.97 3.89 30.38
CA GLY A 452 24.30 4.02 28.96
C GLY A 452 25.28 5.16 28.63
N THR A 453 25.67 6.00 29.59
CA THR A 453 26.50 7.20 29.36
C THR A 453 27.84 6.85 28.72
N THR A 454 28.53 5.80 29.21
CA THR A 454 29.79 5.33 28.64
C THR A 454 29.64 4.74 27.24
N ILE A 455 28.48 4.19 26.93
CA ILE A 455 28.15 3.67 25.61
C ILE A 455 28.05 4.84 24.61
N VAL A 456 27.28 5.87 24.95
CA VAL A 456 27.11 7.06 24.11
C VAL A 456 28.41 7.81 23.94
N ALA A 457 29.22 7.96 25.03
CA ALA A 457 30.50 8.69 25.02
C ALA A 457 31.54 8.09 24.05
N ARG A 458 31.51 6.78 23.80
CA ARG A 458 32.42 6.10 22.84
C ARG A 458 31.92 6.10 21.41
N MET A 459 30.67 6.53 21.17
CA MET A 459 30.10 6.59 19.81
C MET A 459 30.64 7.82 19.06
N PRO A 460 30.90 7.72 17.74
CA PRO A 460 31.54 8.79 16.95
C PRO A 460 30.80 10.14 16.96
N LYS A 461 29.48 10.12 17.14
CA LYS A 461 28.60 11.31 17.17
C LYS A 461 27.75 11.37 18.45
N GLY A 462 28.18 10.70 19.53
CA GLY A 462 27.39 10.62 20.74
C GLY A 462 25.98 10.14 20.51
N ILE A 463 24.99 10.83 21.04
CA ILE A 463 23.56 10.50 20.92
C ILE A 463 23.04 10.55 19.47
N ASP A 464 23.72 11.26 18.56
CA ASP A 464 23.36 11.34 17.14
C ASP A 464 24.00 10.24 16.27
N SER A 465 24.67 9.26 16.89
CA SER A 465 25.24 8.10 16.20
C SER A 465 24.15 7.14 15.76
N ILE A 466 24.24 6.66 14.51
CA ILE A 466 23.34 5.66 13.95
C ILE A 466 23.65 4.29 14.56
N VAL A 467 22.60 3.58 15.03
CA VAL A 467 22.74 2.28 15.71
C VAL A 467 22.73 1.07 14.76
N GLY A 468 22.55 1.29 13.44
CA GLY A 468 22.45 0.25 12.45
C GLY A 468 21.06 -0.41 12.39
N GLU A 469 20.88 -1.30 11.41
CA GLU A 469 19.62 -2.03 11.26
C GLU A 469 19.35 -2.92 12.48
N ARG A 470 18.20 -2.73 13.14
CA ARG A 470 17.83 -3.39 14.41
C ARG A 470 18.91 -3.28 15.48
N GLY A 471 19.69 -2.18 15.49
CA GLY A 471 20.76 -1.98 16.44
C GLY A 471 21.98 -2.89 16.21
N ALA A 472 22.26 -3.29 14.97
CA ALA A 472 23.34 -4.23 14.63
C ALA A 472 24.75 -3.73 15.03
N LEU A 473 24.94 -2.43 15.21
CA LEU A 473 26.21 -1.83 15.66
C LEU A 473 26.38 -1.83 17.18
N LEU A 474 25.39 -2.35 17.93
CA LEU A 474 25.36 -2.43 19.37
C LEU A 474 25.45 -3.88 19.84
N SER A 475 26.05 -4.12 21.00
CA SER A 475 25.93 -5.40 21.71
C SER A 475 24.49 -5.65 22.18
N GLY A 476 24.14 -6.88 22.54
CA GLY A 476 22.82 -7.22 23.07
C GLY A 476 22.42 -6.40 24.28
N GLY A 477 23.33 -6.28 25.25
CA GLY A 477 23.10 -5.50 26.46
C GLY A 477 22.94 -4.00 26.21
N GLU A 478 23.68 -3.43 25.26
CA GLU A 478 23.54 -2.02 24.87
C GLU A 478 22.19 -1.75 24.22
N ARG A 479 21.72 -2.64 23.34
CA ARG A 479 20.35 -2.55 22.77
C ARG A 479 19.29 -2.57 23.85
N GLN A 480 19.40 -3.52 24.80
CA GLN A 480 18.44 -3.63 25.91
C GLN A 480 18.43 -2.36 26.78
N ARG A 481 19.61 -1.80 27.12
CA ARG A 481 19.69 -0.52 27.87
C ARG A 481 18.97 0.62 27.14
N PHE A 482 19.21 0.82 25.84
CA PHE A 482 18.51 1.87 25.10
C PHE A 482 17.01 1.61 24.96
N ALA A 483 16.57 0.36 24.84
CA ALA A 483 15.15 0.01 24.84
C ALA A 483 14.48 0.34 26.18
N ILE A 484 15.16 0.08 27.31
CA ILE A 484 14.68 0.45 28.65
C ILE A 484 14.68 1.97 28.82
N ALA A 485 15.74 2.69 28.40
CA ALA A 485 15.79 4.16 28.44
C ALA A 485 14.60 4.78 27.70
N ARG A 486 14.31 4.28 26.49
CA ARG A 486 13.12 4.69 25.71
C ARG A 486 11.81 4.45 26.45
N ALA A 487 11.68 3.31 27.12
CA ALA A 487 10.51 2.98 27.92
C ALA A 487 10.31 3.95 29.09
N LEU A 488 11.38 4.31 29.78
CA LEU A 488 11.36 5.25 30.91
C LEU A 488 10.98 6.68 30.50
N LEU A 489 11.38 7.13 29.31
CA LEU A 489 11.02 8.45 28.78
C LEU A 489 9.50 8.62 28.61
N ARG A 490 8.74 7.53 28.48
CA ARG A 490 7.29 7.56 28.44
C ARG A 490 6.63 7.77 29.82
N LYS A 491 7.40 7.80 30.90
CA LYS A 491 6.92 7.92 32.29
C LYS A 491 5.76 6.94 32.54
N PRO A 492 5.97 5.64 32.31
CA PRO A 492 4.91 4.65 32.41
C PRO A 492 4.48 4.47 33.87
N ARG A 493 3.21 4.09 34.05
CA ARG A 493 2.70 3.60 35.34
C ARG A 493 2.94 2.10 35.52
N LEU A 494 2.93 1.35 34.41
CA LEU A 494 3.34 -0.06 34.36
C LEU A 494 4.52 -0.19 33.39
N LEU A 495 5.67 -0.63 33.91
CA LEU A 495 6.85 -1.00 33.13
C LEU A 495 6.98 -2.52 33.08
N VAL A 496 6.91 -3.09 31.89
CA VAL A 496 7.11 -4.54 31.67
C VAL A 496 8.47 -4.78 31.04
N LEU A 497 9.29 -5.60 31.71
CA LEU A 497 10.60 -6.06 31.24
C LEU A 497 10.50 -7.56 30.92
N ASP A 498 10.19 -7.89 29.67
CA ASP A 498 10.03 -9.28 29.24
C ASP A 498 11.38 -9.84 28.79
N GLU A 499 12.08 -10.51 29.71
CA GLU A 499 13.46 -11.00 29.55
C GLU A 499 14.45 -9.91 29.05
N ALA A 500 14.08 -8.66 29.23
CA ALA A 500 14.77 -7.50 28.65
C ALA A 500 16.13 -7.18 29.32
N THR A 501 16.53 -7.94 30.32
CA THR A 501 17.81 -7.83 31.01
C THR A 501 18.76 -9.00 30.73
N ASN A 502 18.32 -10.02 29.99
CA ASN A 502 19.09 -11.27 29.78
C ASN A 502 20.45 -11.06 29.10
N ALA A 503 20.59 -10.05 28.24
CA ALA A 503 21.86 -9.74 27.59
C ALA A 503 22.76 -8.78 28.38
N ILE A 504 22.28 -8.30 29.54
CA ILE A 504 23.05 -7.48 30.49
C ILE A 504 23.78 -8.43 31.44
N ASP A 505 25.01 -8.08 31.82
CA ASP A 505 25.75 -8.83 32.82
C ASP A 505 25.11 -8.68 34.20
N GLN A 506 25.29 -9.69 35.07
CA GLN A 506 24.57 -9.81 36.34
C GLN A 506 24.81 -8.60 37.31
N ALA A 507 26.03 -8.07 37.34
CA ALA A 507 26.35 -6.94 38.20
C ALA A 507 25.63 -5.67 37.73
N SER A 508 25.68 -5.39 36.43
CA SER A 508 24.98 -4.27 35.80
C SER A 508 23.46 -4.40 35.84
N GLU A 509 22.92 -5.62 35.79
CA GLU A 509 21.49 -5.88 35.92
C GLU A 509 21.00 -5.54 37.32
N GLY A 510 21.73 -5.99 38.38
CA GLY A 510 21.40 -5.65 39.76
C GLY A 510 21.43 -4.15 40.03
N ASP A 511 22.44 -3.44 39.50
CA ASP A 511 22.55 -1.99 39.60
C ASP A 511 21.39 -1.28 38.89
N LEU A 512 21.02 -1.72 37.67
CA LEU A 512 19.87 -1.20 36.94
C LEU A 512 18.56 -1.38 37.71
N LEU A 513 18.28 -2.59 38.21
CA LEU A 513 17.07 -2.87 38.98
C LEU A 513 17.00 -2.08 40.28
N THR A 514 18.15 -1.88 40.96
CA THR A 514 18.24 -1.05 42.15
C THR A 514 17.90 0.42 41.84
N ARG A 515 18.41 0.95 40.72
CA ARG A 515 18.08 2.32 40.29
C ARG A 515 16.59 2.45 39.90
N LEU A 516 16.01 1.44 39.24
CA LEU A 516 14.59 1.44 38.90
C LEU A 516 13.72 1.40 40.17
N ALA A 517 14.13 0.64 41.20
CA ALA A 517 13.45 0.58 42.49
C ALA A 517 13.46 1.92 43.25
N ALA A 518 14.49 2.74 43.02
CA ALA A 518 14.68 4.06 43.68
C ALA A 518 13.95 5.20 42.95
N LEU A 519 13.22 4.94 41.86
CA LEU A 519 12.45 5.97 41.16
C LEU A 519 11.33 6.54 42.04
N ASP A 520 11.09 7.86 41.94
CA ASP A 520 9.99 8.54 42.60
C ASP A 520 9.26 9.49 41.61
N PRO A 521 7.99 9.27 41.27
CA PRO A 521 7.19 8.10 41.64
C PRO A 521 7.70 6.82 40.97
N ARG A 522 7.70 5.72 41.74
CA ARG A 522 8.08 4.41 41.23
C ARG A 522 6.93 3.82 40.40
N PRO A 523 7.15 3.45 39.13
CA PRO A 523 6.15 2.71 38.37
C PRO A 523 5.97 1.30 38.96
N THR A 524 4.82 0.68 38.72
CA THR A 524 4.69 -0.76 38.92
C THR A 524 5.55 -1.47 37.87
N ILE A 525 6.43 -2.37 38.29
CA ILE A 525 7.39 -3.05 37.39
C ILE A 525 7.08 -4.55 37.39
N LEU A 526 6.86 -5.08 36.20
CA LEU A 526 6.70 -6.53 35.98
C LEU A 526 7.92 -7.06 35.24
N ILE A 527 8.66 -7.97 35.87
CA ILE A 527 9.89 -8.54 35.30
C ILE A 527 9.65 -10.00 34.99
N VAL A 528 9.70 -10.38 33.72
CA VAL A 528 9.78 -11.79 33.30
C VAL A 528 11.25 -12.19 33.33
N ALA A 529 11.63 -13.09 34.20
CA ALA A 529 13.01 -13.49 34.37
C ALA A 529 13.16 -15.00 34.64
N HIS A 530 14.30 -15.52 34.21
CA HIS A 530 14.73 -16.90 34.47
C HIS A 530 15.93 -16.97 35.44
N ARG A 531 16.51 -15.82 35.81
CA ARG A 531 17.66 -15.73 36.70
C ARG A 531 17.19 -15.45 38.12
N ASP A 532 17.65 -16.25 39.07
CA ASP A 532 17.36 -16.08 40.49
C ASP A 532 17.85 -14.72 41.04
N SER A 533 18.95 -14.18 40.45
CA SER A 533 19.50 -12.88 40.83
C SER A 533 18.49 -11.73 40.61
N SER A 534 17.79 -11.74 39.47
CA SER A 534 16.80 -10.73 39.13
C SER A 534 15.54 -10.88 40.02
N LEU A 535 15.15 -12.12 40.30
CA LEU A 535 13.96 -12.42 41.11
C LEU A 535 14.12 -12.06 42.60
N ARG A 536 15.36 -12.07 43.13
CA ARG A 536 15.64 -11.68 44.54
C ARG A 536 15.40 -10.20 44.84
N LEU A 537 15.38 -9.37 43.82
CA LEU A 537 15.11 -7.93 43.96
C LEU A 537 13.63 -7.58 43.81
N CYS A 538 12.78 -8.57 43.60
CA CYS A 538 11.33 -8.38 43.47
C CYS A 538 10.66 -8.37 44.83
N ASP A 539 9.65 -7.50 44.98
CA ASP A 539 8.80 -7.39 46.16
C ASP A 539 7.82 -8.58 46.27
N ALA A 540 7.46 -9.18 45.11
CA ALA A 540 6.58 -10.35 45.00
C ALA A 540 6.96 -11.21 43.81
N LEU A 541 6.61 -12.51 43.87
CA LEU A 541 6.87 -13.46 42.77
C LEU A 541 5.57 -14.12 42.31
N ILE A 542 5.41 -14.25 41.02
CA ILE A 542 4.31 -15.00 40.39
C ILE A 542 4.93 -16.12 39.57
N ARG A 543 4.46 -17.33 39.77
CA ARG A 543 4.88 -18.51 38.99
C ARG A 543 3.76 -18.94 38.06
N VAL A 544 4.09 -19.18 36.79
CA VAL A 544 3.13 -19.63 35.78
C VAL A 544 3.62 -20.96 35.20
N ASP A 545 2.89 -22.02 35.54
CA ASP A 545 3.16 -23.36 35.03
C ASP A 545 1.88 -23.92 34.43
N ASP A 546 1.94 -24.48 33.21
CA ASP A 546 0.82 -25.08 32.48
C ASP A 546 -0.47 -24.21 32.44
N GLY A 547 -0.30 -22.91 32.33
CA GLY A 547 -1.40 -21.95 32.28
C GLY A 547 -1.96 -21.56 33.66
N VAL A 548 -1.46 -22.09 34.76
CA VAL A 548 -1.89 -21.73 36.11
C VAL A 548 -0.92 -20.74 36.72
N ALA A 549 -1.42 -19.55 37.05
CA ALA A 549 -0.62 -18.51 37.70
C ALA A 549 -0.85 -18.56 39.23
N ARG A 550 0.23 -18.60 40.02
CA ARG A 550 0.22 -18.62 41.46
C ARG A 550 1.17 -17.56 42.00
N GLN A 551 0.74 -16.79 42.96
CA GLN A 551 1.60 -15.91 43.73
C GLN A 551 2.41 -16.75 44.71
N LEU A 552 3.70 -16.53 44.75
CA LEU A 552 4.61 -17.17 45.73
C LEU A 552 4.79 -16.21 46.88
N ASP A 553 4.69 -16.74 48.11
CA ASP A 553 4.91 -16.00 49.37
C ASP A 553 6.38 -15.61 49.54
#